data_439b4501c569582b062707126cb66e2e
#
_entry.id   439b4501c569582b062707126cb66e2e
#
_cell.length_a   1.000
_cell.length_b   1.000
_cell.length_c   1.000
_cell.angle_alpha   90.00
_cell.angle_beta   90.00
_cell.angle_gamma   90.00
#
_symmetry.space_group_name_H-M   'P 1'
#
loop_
_entity.id
_entity.type
_entity.pdbx_description
1 polymer ?
#
loop_
_entity_poly.entity_id
_entity_poly.type
_entity_poly.pdbx_seq_one_letter_code
_entity_poly.pdbx_strand_id
1 'polypeptide(L)'
;VLFAIMLFTILFGIANGLQNTFTEAFGDDATNAIFIRSGTTSKASNGLQAGRRIQFDNNTFSSIKSENDDNIEYITSRIFKNVTATFRNETDNYSVRAVHPDQQFIEKTSIDEGRYINQRDLENKTKVIVIGSKVEEDLFLKTTALGKYLNLSGIQYKIVGIFSDEGNDDEERIIYMPLTTAQQVYGNNDYIDQISLTYNPKLNFDEAIAFSNKLTSELKKLFSVAVSDQRAIRVRNRASESQSVSALTTGLGIIILVIGFGTLIAGVVGISNIMIFIVKERTKEIGIRKALGAPPKSIVFIILLESILITIIAGFLGLIIGMAVLKYGGPSLEQYFIKDAAVS
;
A
#
# COMPACT_ATOMS: atom_id res chain seq x y z
N VAL A 1 -36.74 -0.55 1.95
CA VAL A 1 -35.80 -0.82 3.05
C VAL A 1 -34.83 -1.93 2.70
N LEU A 2 -35.27 -3.14 2.31
CA LEU A 2 -34.42 -4.26 1.93
C LEU A 2 -33.35 -3.82 0.91
N PHE A 3 -33.76 -3.24 -0.23
CA PHE A 3 -32.86 -2.76 -1.27
C PHE A 3 -31.90 -1.67 -0.78
N ALA A 4 -32.38 -0.75 0.06
CA ALA A 4 -31.56 0.32 0.62
C ALA A 4 -30.43 -0.22 1.51
N ILE A 5 -30.76 -1.16 2.40
CA ILE A 5 -29.77 -1.77 3.30
C ILE A 5 -28.80 -2.68 2.53
N MET A 6 -29.30 -3.44 1.57
CA MET A 6 -28.46 -4.25 0.68
C MET A 6 -27.45 -3.37 -0.09
N LEU A 7 -27.93 -2.29 -0.72
CA LEU A 7 -27.06 -1.37 -1.48
C LEU A 7 -26.03 -0.69 -0.57
N PHE A 8 -26.44 -0.23 0.62
CA PHE A 8 -25.54 0.35 1.60
C PHE A 8 -24.45 -0.64 2.04
N THR A 9 -24.83 -1.88 2.34
CA THR A 9 -23.88 -2.94 2.74
C THR A 9 -22.87 -3.22 1.63
N ILE A 10 -23.33 -3.31 0.37
CA ILE A 10 -22.44 -3.55 -0.78
C ILE A 10 -21.46 -2.38 -0.97
N LEU A 11 -21.96 -1.14 -0.99
CA LEU A 11 -21.12 0.04 -1.17
C LEU A 11 -20.10 0.21 -0.03
N PHE A 12 -20.53 -0.05 1.20
CA PHE A 12 -19.66 0.03 2.37
C PHE A 12 -18.56 -1.06 2.33
N GLY A 13 -18.93 -2.29 1.95
CA GLY A 13 -17.97 -3.39 1.78
C GLY A 13 -16.93 -3.09 0.68
N ILE A 14 -17.37 -2.55 -0.48
CA ILE A 14 -16.46 -2.14 -1.55
C ILE A 14 -15.52 -1.04 -1.08
N ALA A 15 -16.00 -0.04 -0.34
CA ALA A 15 -15.16 1.04 0.17
C ALA A 15 -14.10 0.53 1.17
N ASN A 16 -14.49 -0.36 2.09
CA ASN A 16 -13.57 -0.97 3.03
C ASN A 16 -12.53 -1.85 2.32
N GLY A 17 -12.95 -2.65 1.35
CA GLY A 17 -12.05 -3.46 0.54
C GLY A 17 -11.03 -2.59 -0.22
N LEU A 18 -11.47 -1.47 -0.80
CA LEU A 18 -10.58 -0.53 -1.44
C LEU A 18 -9.58 0.10 -0.46
N GLN A 19 -10.05 0.48 0.73
CA GLN A 19 -9.19 1.02 1.79
C GLN A 19 -8.15 -0.01 2.25
N ASN A 20 -8.54 -1.28 2.43
CA ASN A 20 -7.64 -2.36 2.80
C ASN A 20 -6.58 -2.60 1.72
N THR A 21 -6.97 -2.66 0.44
CA THR A 21 -6.05 -2.80 -0.69
C THR A 21 -4.99 -1.68 -0.70
N PHE A 22 -5.42 -0.44 -0.46
CA PHE A 22 -4.48 0.69 -0.37
C PHE A 22 -3.59 0.60 0.86
N THR A 23 -4.13 0.22 2.01
CA THR A 23 -3.35 0.09 3.25
C THR A 23 -2.28 -1.01 3.08
N GLU A 24 -2.62 -2.12 2.46
CA GLU A 24 -1.70 -3.21 2.17
C GLU A 24 -0.62 -2.79 1.16
N ALA A 25 -1.00 -2.13 0.05
CA ALA A 25 -0.06 -1.63 -0.94
C ALA A 25 0.94 -0.58 -0.40
N PHE A 26 0.62 0.07 0.73
CA PHE A 26 1.48 1.06 1.39
C PHE A 26 2.05 0.59 2.73
N GLY A 27 1.64 -0.60 3.22
CA GLY A 27 1.99 -1.09 4.55
C GLY A 27 3.43 -1.57 4.70
N ASP A 28 4.03 -2.06 3.62
CA ASP A 28 5.32 -2.74 3.65
C ASP A 28 6.50 -1.76 3.80
N ASP A 29 6.40 -0.57 3.22
CA ASP A 29 7.41 0.47 3.40
C ASP A 29 7.10 1.36 4.63
N ALA A 30 8.14 1.98 5.17
CA ALA A 30 7.95 3.02 6.17
C ALA A 30 7.13 4.19 5.59
N THR A 31 6.05 4.57 6.28
CA THR A 31 5.15 5.65 5.84
C THR A 31 5.84 7.01 5.72
N ASN A 32 6.99 7.18 6.37
CA ASN A 32 7.88 8.34 6.29
C ASN A 32 9.02 8.16 5.28
N ALA A 33 8.92 7.23 4.32
CA ALA A 33 9.96 7.00 3.33
C ALA A 33 9.91 7.98 2.16
N ILE A 34 11.09 8.39 1.70
CA ILE A 34 11.31 9.17 0.49
C ILE A 34 12.28 8.40 -0.42
N PHE A 35 11.87 8.20 -1.66
CA PHE A 35 12.67 7.55 -2.70
C PHE A 35 13.07 8.55 -3.77
N ILE A 36 14.37 8.66 -4.03
CA ILE A 36 14.94 9.62 -4.98
C ILE A 36 15.66 8.83 -6.06
N ARG A 37 15.18 8.91 -7.29
CA ARG A 37 15.77 8.25 -8.46
C ARG A 37 16.34 9.25 -9.44
N SER A 38 17.54 8.97 -9.95
CA SER A 38 18.10 9.66 -11.09
C SER A 38 17.41 9.24 -12.39
N GLY A 39 17.30 10.16 -13.32
CA GLY A 39 16.69 9.94 -14.62
C GLY A 39 17.43 10.68 -15.73
N THR A 40 16.71 11.07 -16.78
CA THR A 40 17.25 11.80 -17.92
C THR A 40 16.60 13.17 -18.01
N THR A 41 17.40 14.22 -18.20
CA THR A 41 16.91 15.59 -18.33
C THR A 41 16.00 15.73 -19.54
N SER A 42 14.85 16.38 -19.36
CA SER A 42 13.90 16.67 -20.45
C SER A 42 13.98 18.12 -20.93
N LYS A 43 14.72 18.96 -20.19
CA LYS A 43 14.87 20.41 -20.48
C LYS A 43 16.34 20.82 -20.41
N ALA A 44 16.71 21.76 -21.28
CA ALA A 44 18.01 22.41 -21.19
C ALA A 44 18.08 23.33 -19.96
N SER A 45 19.25 23.43 -19.32
CA SER A 45 19.47 24.26 -18.15
C SER A 45 20.93 24.63 -18.02
N ASN A 46 21.23 25.88 -17.63
CA ASN A 46 22.57 26.38 -17.37
C ASN A 46 23.56 26.10 -18.53
N GLY A 47 23.13 26.26 -19.78
CA GLY A 47 23.97 25.98 -20.96
C GLY A 47 24.13 24.50 -21.30
N LEU A 48 23.52 23.57 -20.53
CA LEU A 48 23.57 22.15 -20.76
C LEU A 48 22.31 21.69 -21.51
N GLN A 49 22.48 20.81 -22.50
CA GLN A 49 21.37 20.32 -23.33
C GLN A 49 20.45 19.34 -22.55
N ALA A 50 19.22 19.20 -23.02
CA ALA A 50 18.33 18.12 -22.61
C ALA A 50 18.86 16.75 -23.08
N GLY A 51 18.38 15.65 -22.47
CA GLY A 51 18.80 14.30 -22.79
C GLY A 51 20.00 13.79 -21.99
N ARG A 52 20.56 14.58 -21.07
CA ARG A 52 21.64 14.12 -20.18
C ARG A 52 21.12 13.11 -19.17
N ARG A 53 21.79 11.99 -19.03
CA ARG A 53 21.56 11.06 -17.92
C ARG A 53 22.14 11.66 -16.64
N ILE A 54 21.33 11.78 -15.60
CA ILE A 54 21.79 12.11 -14.25
C ILE A 54 22.29 10.82 -13.60
N GLN A 55 23.45 10.87 -13.00
CA GLN A 55 24.04 9.73 -12.31
C GLN A 55 24.40 10.14 -10.88
N PHE A 56 23.79 9.49 -9.90
CA PHE A 56 24.16 9.63 -8.49
C PHE A 56 25.39 8.79 -8.21
N ASP A 57 26.16 9.21 -7.22
CA ASP A 57 27.37 8.57 -6.75
C ASP A 57 27.45 8.57 -5.21
N ASN A 58 28.50 7.98 -4.67
CA ASN A 58 28.70 7.94 -3.23
C ASN A 58 28.90 9.34 -2.62
N ASN A 59 29.42 10.33 -3.39
CA ASN A 59 29.55 11.70 -2.92
C ASN A 59 28.17 12.35 -2.76
N THR A 60 27.29 12.16 -3.74
CA THR A 60 25.89 12.61 -3.67
C THR A 60 25.19 12.05 -2.43
N PHE A 61 25.35 10.75 -2.18
CA PHE A 61 24.80 10.09 -0.98
C PHE A 61 25.34 10.70 0.31
N SER A 62 26.66 10.88 0.40
CA SER A 62 27.33 11.43 1.59
C SER A 62 26.94 12.88 1.86
N SER A 63 26.80 13.71 0.82
CA SER A 63 26.33 15.10 0.94
C SER A 63 24.91 15.16 1.48
N ILE A 64 23.97 14.37 0.92
CA ILE A 64 22.59 14.33 1.41
C ILE A 64 22.56 13.92 2.89
N LYS A 65 23.31 12.89 3.26
CA LYS A 65 23.38 12.39 4.64
C LYS A 65 23.91 13.45 5.59
N SER A 66 25.04 14.06 5.28
CA SER A 66 25.71 15.02 6.17
C SER A 66 24.97 16.35 6.30
N GLU A 67 24.35 16.84 5.21
CA GLU A 67 23.69 18.15 5.20
C GLU A 67 22.27 18.10 5.81
N ASN A 68 21.70 16.89 6.00
CA ASN A 68 20.32 16.72 6.47
C ASN A 68 20.20 15.70 7.61
N ASP A 69 21.26 15.43 8.38
CA ASP A 69 21.32 14.41 9.43
C ASP A 69 20.21 14.54 10.47
N ASP A 70 19.88 15.78 10.89
CA ASP A 70 18.80 16.05 11.87
C ASP A 70 17.40 15.64 11.37
N ASN A 71 17.19 15.63 10.06
CA ASN A 71 15.89 15.35 9.43
C ASN A 71 15.78 13.92 8.91
N ILE A 72 16.87 13.15 8.91
CA ILE A 72 16.92 11.78 8.40
C ILE A 72 17.05 10.82 9.56
N GLU A 73 16.20 9.79 9.58
CA GLU A 73 16.29 8.70 10.54
C GLU A 73 17.14 7.55 10.01
N TYR A 74 16.82 7.06 8.80
CA TYR A 74 17.58 6.02 8.09
C TYR A 74 17.83 6.47 6.67
N ILE A 75 18.98 6.09 6.09
CA ILE A 75 19.30 6.39 4.69
C ILE A 75 20.09 5.26 4.05
N THR A 76 19.70 4.89 2.84
CA THR A 76 20.40 3.91 2.02
C THR A 76 20.53 4.40 0.58
N SER A 77 21.55 3.95 -0.12
CA SER A 77 21.56 3.97 -1.57
C SER A 77 21.31 2.58 -2.12
N ARG A 78 20.81 2.50 -3.36
CA ARG A 78 20.48 1.24 -4.02
C ARG A 78 21.08 1.17 -5.41
N ILE A 79 21.55 -0.03 -5.77
CA ILE A 79 21.87 -0.42 -7.13
C ILE A 79 20.95 -1.58 -7.50
N PHE A 80 20.33 -1.51 -8.67
CA PHE A 80 19.44 -2.56 -9.19
C PHE A 80 20.16 -3.36 -10.26
N LYS A 81 20.17 -4.68 -10.13
CA LYS A 81 20.68 -5.62 -11.13
C LYS A 81 19.74 -6.81 -11.26
N ASN A 82 19.55 -7.27 -12.49
CA ASN A 82 18.93 -8.57 -12.73
C ASN A 82 20.06 -9.56 -12.99
N VAL A 83 20.03 -10.69 -12.29
CA VAL A 83 21.06 -11.71 -12.36
C VAL A 83 20.44 -13.08 -12.53
N THR A 84 21.17 -13.96 -13.19
CA THR A 84 20.84 -15.38 -13.20
C THR A 84 21.47 -16.02 -11.96
N ALA A 85 20.64 -16.59 -11.10
CA ALA A 85 21.06 -17.31 -9.92
C ALA A 85 21.03 -18.81 -10.19
N THR A 86 22.08 -19.52 -9.81
CA THR A 86 22.21 -20.97 -10.01
C THR A 86 22.65 -21.66 -8.73
N PHE A 87 21.90 -22.68 -8.33
CA PHE A 87 22.27 -23.58 -7.26
C PHE A 87 22.11 -25.03 -7.75
N ARG A 88 23.21 -25.76 -7.87
CA ARG A 88 23.26 -27.11 -8.47
C ARG A 88 22.68 -27.11 -9.88
N ASN A 89 21.51 -27.73 -10.08
CA ASN A 89 20.82 -27.86 -11.37
C ASN A 89 19.67 -26.86 -11.53
N GLU A 90 19.31 -26.12 -10.45
CA GLU A 90 18.23 -25.14 -10.49
C GLU A 90 18.80 -23.79 -10.88
N THR A 91 18.11 -23.10 -11.79
CA THR A 91 18.52 -21.79 -12.31
C THR A 91 17.29 -20.94 -12.60
N ASP A 92 17.30 -19.70 -12.09
CA ASP A 92 16.25 -18.71 -12.40
C ASP A 92 16.83 -17.29 -12.35
N ASN A 93 16.05 -16.31 -12.80
CA ASN A 93 16.44 -14.90 -12.82
C ASN A 93 15.80 -14.14 -11.66
N TYR A 94 16.62 -13.41 -10.93
CA TYR A 94 16.20 -12.63 -9.77
C TYR A 94 16.67 -11.19 -9.84
N SER A 95 15.91 -10.31 -9.19
CA SER A 95 16.32 -8.93 -8.96
C SER A 95 17.26 -8.87 -7.76
N VAL A 96 18.43 -8.26 -7.96
CA VAL A 96 19.38 -7.96 -6.88
C VAL A 96 19.26 -6.49 -6.53
N ARG A 97 19.09 -6.21 -5.24
CA ARG A 97 19.16 -4.86 -4.65
C ARG A 97 20.43 -4.78 -3.79
N ALA A 98 21.40 -4.03 -4.26
CA ALA A 98 22.59 -3.74 -3.46
C ALA A 98 22.32 -2.51 -2.59
N VAL A 99 22.56 -2.63 -1.28
CA VAL A 99 22.04 -1.67 -0.27
C VAL A 99 23.01 -1.46 0.90
N HIS A 100 22.71 -0.43 1.72
CA HIS A 100 23.27 -0.27 3.06
C HIS A 100 22.40 -1.02 4.11
N PRO A 101 22.92 -1.25 5.33
CA PRO A 101 22.18 -1.91 6.41
C PRO A 101 20.86 -1.25 6.77
N ASP A 102 20.77 0.08 6.69
CA ASP A 102 19.56 0.86 7.01
C ASP A 102 18.36 0.52 6.13
N GLN A 103 18.59 -0.15 5.00
CA GLN A 103 17.54 -0.65 4.12
C GLN A 103 16.52 -1.52 4.85
N GLN A 104 16.99 -2.35 5.80
CA GLN A 104 16.14 -3.22 6.60
C GLN A 104 15.03 -2.45 7.31
N PHE A 105 15.33 -1.25 7.81
CA PHE A 105 14.38 -0.42 8.55
C PHE A 105 13.48 0.39 7.62
N ILE A 106 13.95 0.74 6.42
CA ILE A 106 13.19 1.51 5.43
C ILE A 106 12.08 0.65 4.80
N GLU A 107 12.37 -0.60 4.46
CA GLU A 107 11.40 -1.57 3.92
C GLU A 107 10.85 -2.53 4.99
N LYS A 108 11.18 -2.32 6.28
CA LYS A 108 10.73 -3.15 7.41
C LYS A 108 10.95 -4.66 7.19
N THR A 109 12.03 -5.01 6.49
CA THR A 109 12.33 -6.38 6.12
C THR A 109 12.46 -7.29 7.34
N SER A 110 11.63 -8.33 7.45
CA SER A 110 11.69 -9.33 8.52
C SER A 110 12.68 -10.42 8.17
N ILE A 111 13.61 -10.70 9.07
CA ILE A 111 14.58 -11.79 8.90
C ILE A 111 14.07 -13.03 9.61
N ASP A 112 13.82 -14.10 8.87
CA ASP A 112 13.34 -15.37 9.41
C ASP A 112 14.49 -16.23 9.92
N GLU A 113 15.58 -16.28 9.14
CA GLU A 113 16.77 -17.04 9.51
C GLU A 113 18.06 -16.24 9.25
N GLY A 114 19.01 -16.36 10.16
CA GLY A 114 20.32 -15.76 10.01
C GLY A 114 20.36 -14.27 10.38
N ARG A 115 20.92 -13.41 9.50
CA ARG A 115 21.07 -11.98 9.72
C ARG A 115 20.96 -11.16 8.43
N TYR A 116 20.62 -9.91 8.59
CA TYR A 116 20.71 -8.94 7.49
C TYR A 116 22.17 -8.52 7.20
N ILE A 117 22.36 -7.76 6.12
CA ILE A 117 23.63 -7.11 5.78
C ILE A 117 24.01 -6.14 6.90
N ASN A 118 25.27 -6.09 7.27
CA ASN A 118 25.77 -5.20 8.31
C ASN A 118 26.91 -4.29 7.80
N GLN A 119 27.32 -3.35 8.63
CA GLN A 119 28.35 -2.37 8.29
C GLN A 119 29.70 -3.02 7.94
N ARG A 120 30.09 -4.12 8.60
CA ARG A 120 31.33 -4.85 8.29
C ARG A 120 31.32 -5.49 6.91
N ASP A 121 30.14 -5.91 6.44
CA ASP A 121 30.00 -6.49 5.10
C ASP A 121 30.28 -5.43 4.02
N LEU A 122 29.85 -4.14 4.26
CA LEU A 122 30.18 -3.04 3.37
C LEU A 122 31.67 -2.67 3.39
N GLU A 123 32.24 -2.51 4.58
CA GLU A 123 33.63 -2.11 4.77
C GLU A 123 34.61 -3.13 4.13
N ASN A 124 34.33 -4.42 4.35
CA ASN A 124 35.17 -5.51 3.83
C ASN A 124 34.77 -5.94 2.41
N LYS A 125 33.71 -5.35 1.81
CA LYS A 125 33.18 -5.73 0.49
C LYS A 125 32.94 -7.24 0.40
N THR A 126 32.33 -7.80 1.46
CA THR A 126 32.15 -9.24 1.56
C THR A 126 31.17 -9.77 0.54
N LYS A 127 31.44 -10.94 -0.04
CA LYS A 127 30.53 -11.62 -0.97
C LYS A 127 29.47 -12.40 -0.20
N VAL A 128 28.57 -11.67 0.47
CA VAL A 128 27.44 -12.22 1.19
C VAL A 128 26.14 -11.69 0.59
N ILE A 129 25.07 -12.46 0.76
CA ILE A 129 23.72 -12.09 0.31
C ILE A 129 22.68 -12.51 1.35
N VAL A 130 21.56 -11.78 1.31
CA VAL A 130 20.32 -12.14 2.00
C VAL A 130 19.29 -12.41 0.91
N ILE A 131 18.59 -13.51 0.99
CA ILE A 131 17.64 -13.96 -0.04
C ILE A 131 16.22 -13.97 0.51
N GLY A 132 15.24 -13.69 -0.34
CA GLY A 132 13.84 -13.86 0.03
C GLY A 132 13.44 -15.32 0.09
N SER A 133 12.37 -15.64 0.82
CA SER A 133 11.85 -16.99 1.04
C SER A 133 11.51 -17.69 -0.28
N LYS A 134 10.98 -16.98 -1.27
CA LYS A 134 10.69 -17.54 -2.60
C LYS A 134 11.95 -17.92 -3.37
N VAL A 135 13.07 -17.20 -3.20
CA VAL A 135 14.36 -17.60 -3.80
C VAL A 135 14.85 -18.90 -3.20
N GLU A 136 14.67 -19.09 -1.86
CA GLU A 136 14.98 -20.36 -1.20
C GLU A 136 14.09 -21.49 -1.71
N GLU A 137 12.77 -21.26 -1.76
CA GLU A 137 11.81 -22.25 -2.22
C GLU A 137 12.12 -22.72 -3.65
N ASP A 138 12.37 -21.79 -4.56
CA ASP A 138 12.63 -22.08 -5.98
C ASP A 138 13.96 -22.82 -6.22
N LEU A 139 15.04 -22.41 -5.57
CA LEU A 139 16.39 -22.90 -5.87
C LEU A 139 16.88 -24.01 -4.93
N PHE A 140 16.44 -24.01 -3.67
CA PHE A 140 16.93 -24.95 -2.66
C PHE A 140 15.93 -26.07 -2.36
N LEU A 141 14.70 -25.94 -2.84
CA LEU A 141 13.62 -26.93 -2.71
C LEU A 141 13.36 -27.32 -1.24
N LYS A 142 13.90 -28.45 -0.80
CA LYS A 142 13.70 -29.00 0.55
C LYS A 142 14.90 -28.80 1.49
N THR A 143 15.90 -28.01 1.10
CA THR A 143 17.13 -27.88 1.90
C THR A 143 17.34 -26.42 2.26
N THR A 144 17.56 -26.11 3.56
CA THR A 144 17.85 -24.72 3.96
C THR A 144 18.99 -24.12 3.17
N ALA A 145 18.82 -22.87 2.75
CA ALA A 145 19.81 -22.11 2.00
C ALA A 145 20.85 -21.45 2.91
N LEU A 146 20.53 -21.22 4.18
CA LEU A 146 21.39 -20.50 5.11
C LEU A 146 22.79 -21.13 5.19
N GLY A 147 23.82 -20.31 5.06
CA GLY A 147 25.22 -20.70 5.11
C GLY A 147 25.78 -21.34 3.84
N LYS A 148 24.95 -21.66 2.85
CA LYS A 148 25.37 -22.19 1.55
C LYS A 148 25.82 -21.07 0.60
N TYR A 149 26.39 -21.48 -0.54
CA TYR A 149 26.81 -20.56 -1.58
C TYR A 149 25.84 -20.61 -2.76
N LEU A 150 25.44 -19.44 -3.25
CA LEU A 150 24.62 -19.25 -4.44
C LEU A 150 25.47 -18.59 -5.52
N ASN A 151 25.43 -19.12 -6.73
CA ASN A 151 26.09 -18.52 -7.88
C ASN A 151 25.20 -17.45 -8.49
N LEU A 152 25.66 -16.19 -8.52
CA LEU A 152 24.99 -15.09 -9.19
C LEU A 152 25.84 -14.66 -10.40
N SER A 153 25.39 -15.02 -11.60
CA SER A 153 26.07 -14.68 -12.86
C SER A 153 27.57 -15.01 -12.88
N GLY A 154 27.94 -16.20 -12.35
CA GLY A 154 29.32 -16.71 -12.33
C GLY A 154 30.11 -16.42 -11.05
N ILE A 155 29.56 -15.67 -10.11
CA ILE A 155 30.23 -15.34 -8.84
C ILE A 155 29.51 -16.00 -7.67
N GLN A 156 30.27 -16.61 -6.78
CA GLN A 156 29.76 -17.29 -5.59
C GLN A 156 29.57 -16.30 -4.43
N TYR A 157 28.38 -16.29 -3.84
CA TYR A 157 28.02 -15.51 -2.67
C TYR A 157 27.53 -16.42 -1.55
N LYS A 158 27.96 -16.16 -0.31
CA LYS A 158 27.49 -16.89 0.86
C LYS A 158 26.15 -16.30 1.32
N ILE A 159 25.14 -17.14 1.51
CA ILE A 159 23.84 -16.76 2.06
C ILE A 159 24.00 -16.62 3.58
N VAL A 160 23.71 -15.43 4.11
CA VAL A 160 23.81 -15.08 5.53
C VAL A 160 22.49 -14.82 6.20
N GLY A 161 21.41 -14.70 5.43
CA GLY A 161 20.06 -14.55 5.95
C GLY A 161 19.01 -14.88 4.91
N ILE A 162 17.81 -15.20 5.40
CA ILE A 162 16.59 -15.44 4.64
C ILE A 162 15.54 -14.51 5.21
N PHE A 163 14.78 -13.85 4.37
CA PHE A 163 13.71 -12.92 4.77
C PHE A 163 12.39 -13.30 4.12
N SER A 164 11.31 -12.94 4.79
CA SER A 164 9.96 -12.97 4.24
C SER A 164 9.33 -11.58 4.23
N ASP A 165 8.34 -11.43 3.36
CA ASP A 165 7.51 -10.24 3.24
C ASP A 165 6.05 -10.68 3.11
N GLU A 166 5.32 -10.70 4.24
CA GLU A 166 3.97 -11.23 4.30
C GLU A 166 3.05 -10.54 3.27
N GLY A 167 2.61 -11.32 2.28
CA GLY A 167 1.64 -10.88 1.28
C GLY A 167 2.22 -10.35 -0.04
N ASN A 168 3.55 -10.34 -0.21
CA ASN A 168 4.18 -9.83 -1.43
C ASN A 168 5.23 -10.81 -2.00
N ASP A 169 4.77 -11.81 -2.74
CA ASP A 169 5.62 -12.82 -3.39
C ASP A 169 6.71 -12.20 -4.29
N ASP A 170 6.45 -11.03 -4.90
CA ASP A 170 7.42 -10.34 -5.78
C ASP A 170 8.60 -9.77 -4.97
N GLU A 171 8.36 -9.25 -3.77
CA GLU A 171 9.43 -8.79 -2.86
C GLU A 171 10.22 -9.99 -2.32
N GLU A 172 9.59 -11.13 -2.04
CA GLU A 172 10.28 -12.36 -1.63
C GLU A 172 11.15 -13.01 -2.73
N ARG A 173 11.06 -12.55 -3.97
CA ARG A 173 11.95 -12.94 -5.09
C ARG A 173 13.19 -12.05 -5.23
N ILE A 174 13.50 -11.23 -4.23
CA ILE A 174 14.63 -10.30 -4.25
C ILE A 174 15.83 -10.91 -3.50
N ILE A 175 17.02 -10.52 -3.97
CA ILE A 175 18.29 -10.83 -3.33
C ILE A 175 18.94 -9.51 -2.90
N TYR A 176 19.24 -9.36 -1.61
CA TYR A 176 20.00 -8.22 -1.10
C TYR A 176 21.49 -8.54 -1.03
N MET A 177 22.33 -7.55 -1.36
CA MET A 177 23.80 -7.64 -1.21
C MET A 177 24.38 -6.31 -0.70
N PRO A 178 25.60 -6.30 -0.13
CA PRO A 178 26.25 -5.07 0.27
C PRO A 178 26.52 -4.15 -0.95
N LEU A 179 26.21 -2.85 -0.83
CA LEU A 179 26.36 -1.88 -1.90
C LEU A 179 27.78 -1.86 -2.47
N THR A 180 28.78 -1.81 -1.59
CA THR A 180 30.20 -1.73 -1.97
C THR A 180 30.68 -2.98 -2.71
N THR A 181 30.12 -4.14 -2.38
CA THR A 181 30.38 -5.39 -3.12
C THR A 181 29.83 -5.30 -4.54
N ALA A 182 28.60 -4.80 -4.70
CA ALA A 182 28.00 -4.61 -6.02
C ALA A 182 28.79 -3.59 -6.87
N GLN A 183 29.18 -2.48 -6.28
CA GLN A 183 30.00 -1.47 -6.97
C GLN A 183 31.31 -2.09 -7.48
N GLN A 184 31.99 -2.89 -6.67
CA GLN A 184 33.22 -3.56 -7.08
C GLN A 184 32.99 -4.59 -8.19
N VAL A 185 31.91 -5.36 -8.11
CA VAL A 185 31.65 -6.48 -9.04
C VAL A 185 31.09 -6.00 -10.37
N TYR A 186 30.18 -5.00 -10.35
CA TYR A 186 29.42 -4.57 -11.53
C TYR A 186 29.97 -3.33 -12.21
N GLY A 187 31.21 -3.02 -12.13
CA GLY A 187 31.82 -1.95 -12.90
C GLY A 187 32.95 -1.19 -12.22
N ASN A 188 33.28 -1.56 -10.98
CA ASN A 188 34.30 -0.93 -10.16
C ASN A 188 34.20 0.61 -10.17
N ASN A 189 32.97 1.09 -9.94
CA ASN A 189 32.63 2.52 -9.88
C ASN A 189 31.80 2.78 -8.63
N ASP A 190 31.55 4.04 -8.31
CA ASP A 190 30.80 4.52 -7.15
C ASP A 190 29.35 4.93 -7.48
N TYR A 191 28.84 4.52 -8.65
CA TYR A 191 27.50 4.86 -9.11
C TYR A 191 26.43 4.16 -8.30
N ILE A 192 25.31 4.88 -8.11
CA ILE A 192 24.09 4.41 -7.46
C ILE A 192 22.87 4.81 -8.31
N ASP A 193 21.82 4.01 -8.24
CA ASP A 193 20.62 4.22 -9.05
C ASP A 193 19.53 4.99 -8.29
N GLN A 194 19.47 4.81 -6.96
CA GLN A 194 18.44 5.38 -6.09
C GLN A 194 19.03 5.70 -4.72
N ILE A 195 18.55 6.77 -4.11
CA ILE A 195 18.70 7.06 -2.69
C ILE A 195 17.33 6.91 -2.04
N SER A 196 17.27 6.16 -0.95
CA SER A 196 16.06 5.97 -0.15
C SER A 196 16.35 6.38 1.27
N LEU A 197 15.45 7.09 1.88
CA LEU A 197 15.59 7.56 3.26
C LEU A 197 14.23 7.57 3.97
N THR A 198 14.25 7.50 5.29
CA THR A 198 13.12 7.87 6.13
C THR A 198 13.43 9.20 6.81
N TYR A 199 12.46 10.09 6.81
CA TYR A 199 12.58 11.34 7.56
C TYR A 199 12.20 11.11 9.03
N ASN A 200 12.73 11.98 9.90
CA ASN A 200 12.50 11.91 11.34
C ASN A 200 10.98 11.92 11.64
N PRO A 201 10.45 10.94 12.39
CA PRO A 201 9.02 10.84 12.72
C PRO A 201 8.44 12.03 13.48
N LYS A 202 9.30 12.92 14.02
CA LYS A 202 8.89 14.16 14.69
C LYS A 202 8.41 15.24 13.73
N LEU A 203 8.79 15.15 12.44
CA LEU A 203 8.34 16.08 11.42
C LEU A 203 6.85 15.87 11.15
N ASN A 204 6.09 16.95 11.20
CA ASN A 204 4.70 16.91 10.73
C ASN A 204 4.64 16.77 9.20
N PHE A 205 3.44 16.57 8.67
CA PHE A 205 3.24 16.33 7.24
C PHE A 205 3.78 17.48 6.36
N ASP A 206 3.49 18.73 6.73
CA ASP A 206 3.89 19.90 5.94
C ASP A 206 5.42 20.07 5.97
N GLU A 207 6.05 19.82 7.11
CA GLU A 207 7.51 19.82 7.27
C GLU A 207 8.16 18.70 6.44
N ALA A 208 7.56 17.49 6.40
CA ALA A 208 8.02 16.39 5.57
C ALA A 208 7.95 16.68 4.07
N ILE A 209 6.88 17.36 3.63
CA ILE A 209 6.75 17.83 2.24
C ILE A 209 7.77 18.94 1.94
N ALA A 210 7.93 19.90 2.84
CA ALA A 210 8.94 20.96 2.69
C ALA A 210 10.36 20.37 2.62
N PHE A 211 10.67 19.37 3.44
CA PHE A 211 11.93 18.65 3.42
C PHE A 211 12.16 17.93 2.09
N SER A 212 11.18 17.20 1.60
CA SER A 212 11.24 16.51 0.29
C SER A 212 11.47 17.51 -0.87
N ASN A 213 10.80 18.66 -0.84
CA ASN A 213 10.95 19.71 -1.83
C ASN A 213 12.33 20.39 -1.75
N LYS A 214 12.84 20.60 -0.54
CA LYS A 214 14.21 21.12 -0.30
C LYS A 214 15.23 20.18 -0.93
N LEU A 215 15.21 18.88 -0.60
CA LEU A 215 16.10 17.86 -1.17
C LEU A 215 16.04 17.85 -2.71
N THR A 216 14.84 17.93 -3.26
CA THR A 216 14.65 17.97 -4.72
C THR A 216 15.31 19.19 -5.33
N SER A 217 15.17 20.35 -4.71
CA SER A 217 15.74 21.62 -5.18
C SER A 217 17.28 21.62 -5.10
N GLU A 218 17.84 21.11 -4.02
CA GLU A 218 19.28 20.96 -3.80
C GLU A 218 19.91 20.04 -4.85
N LEU A 219 19.31 18.88 -5.08
CA LEU A 219 19.78 17.94 -6.09
C LEU A 219 19.67 18.51 -7.51
N LYS A 220 18.57 19.19 -7.85
CA LYS A 220 18.44 19.86 -9.15
C LYS A 220 19.50 20.93 -9.35
N LYS A 221 19.84 21.66 -8.31
CA LYS A 221 20.91 22.67 -8.33
C LYS A 221 22.29 22.00 -8.52
N LEU A 222 22.58 20.95 -7.75
CA LEU A 222 23.83 20.19 -7.81
C LEU A 222 24.09 19.66 -9.23
N PHE A 223 23.06 19.09 -9.86
CA PHE A 223 23.18 18.51 -11.21
C PHE A 223 22.86 19.49 -12.34
N SER A 224 22.71 20.79 -12.06
CA SER A 224 22.35 21.80 -13.07
C SER A 224 21.11 21.44 -13.87
N VAL A 225 20.07 20.96 -13.19
CA VAL A 225 18.78 20.57 -13.76
C VAL A 225 17.81 21.75 -13.66
N ALA A 226 17.00 21.97 -14.70
CA ALA A 226 15.95 22.99 -14.67
C ALA A 226 14.93 22.69 -13.55
N VAL A 227 14.52 23.72 -12.80
CA VAL A 227 13.57 23.60 -11.68
C VAL A 227 12.28 22.90 -12.12
N SER A 228 11.81 23.20 -13.33
CA SER A 228 10.59 22.62 -13.91
C SER A 228 10.77 21.22 -14.54
N ASP A 229 11.99 20.66 -14.54
CA ASP A 229 12.22 19.31 -15.06
C ASP A 229 11.92 18.27 -13.97
N GLN A 230 10.85 17.49 -14.15
CA GLN A 230 10.43 16.44 -13.23
C GLN A 230 10.96 15.05 -13.63
N ARG A 231 11.61 14.93 -14.81
CA ARG A 231 12.07 13.63 -15.32
C ARG A 231 13.53 13.34 -14.95
N ALA A 232 14.32 14.38 -14.74
CA ALA A 232 15.73 14.27 -14.43
C ALA A 232 15.99 13.70 -13.02
N ILE A 233 15.21 14.12 -12.05
CA ILE A 233 15.25 13.64 -10.67
C ILE A 233 13.80 13.41 -10.24
N ARG A 234 13.46 12.16 -9.94
CA ARG A 234 12.14 11.76 -9.51
C ARG A 234 12.18 11.51 -8.02
N VAL A 235 11.38 12.27 -7.30
CA VAL A 235 11.21 12.11 -5.85
C VAL A 235 9.81 11.60 -5.58
N ARG A 236 9.73 10.52 -4.84
CA ARG A 236 8.50 9.88 -4.41
C ARG A 236 8.47 9.93 -2.89
N ASN A 237 7.50 10.63 -2.33
CA ASN A 237 7.31 10.76 -0.89
C ASN A 237 6.07 9.96 -0.48
N ARG A 238 6.27 8.91 0.32
CA ARG A 238 5.20 8.02 0.78
C ARG A 238 4.14 8.74 1.60
N ALA A 239 4.52 9.72 2.40
CA ALA A 239 3.54 10.51 3.15
C ALA A 239 2.55 11.24 2.23
N SER A 240 3.04 11.83 1.12
CA SER A 240 2.20 12.51 0.15
C SER A 240 1.24 11.55 -0.56
N GLU A 241 1.72 10.34 -0.88
CA GLU A 241 0.88 9.29 -1.48
C GLU A 241 -0.18 8.81 -0.49
N SER A 242 0.20 8.50 0.74
CA SER A 242 -0.71 8.07 1.81
C SER A 242 -1.79 9.11 2.11
N GLN A 243 -1.45 10.40 2.16
CA GLN A 243 -2.43 11.47 2.35
C GLN A 243 -3.41 11.56 1.18
N SER A 244 -2.93 11.44 -0.05
CA SER A 244 -3.79 11.48 -1.25
C SER A 244 -4.79 10.33 -1.24
N VAL A 245 -4.34 9.13 -0.88
CA VAL A 245 -5.20 7.94 -0.72
C VAL A 245 -6.20 8.13 0.41
N SER A 246 -5.76 8.62 1.58
CA SER A 246 -6.64 8.90 2.71
C SER A 246 -7.71 9.93 2.38
N ALA A 247 -7.39 10.96 1.62
CA ALA A 247 -8.36 11.96 1.14
C ALA A 247 -9.38 11.34 0.18
N LEU A 248 -8.94 10.47 -0.73
CA LEU A 248 -9.83 9.76 -1.67
C LEU A 248 -10.76 8.80 -0.92
N THR A 249 -10.24 7.99 0.00
CA THR A 249 -11.06 7.03 0.77
C THR A 249 -12.05 7.74 1.69
N THR A 250 -11.65 8.86 2.29
CA THR A 250 -12.55 9.71 3.08
C THR A 250 -13.65 10.29 2.21
N GLY A 251 -13.30 10.81 1.02
CA GLY A 251 -14.27 11.33 0.05
C GLY A 251 -15.28 10.26 -0.40
N LEU A 252 -14.82 9.08 -0.71
CA LEU A 252 -15.68 7.93 -1.04
C LEU A 252 -16.60 7.56 0.14
N GLY A 253 -16.07 7.54 1.36
CA GLY A 253 -16.87 7.29 2.57
C GLY A 253 -18.02 8.30 2.73
N ILE A 254 -17.76 9.58 2.51
CA ILE A 254 -18.81 10.63 2.55
C ILE A 254 -19.87 10.38 1.47
N ILE A 255 -19.48 10.07 0.25
CA ILE A 255 -20.42 9.78 -0.85
C ILE A 255 -21.30 8.59 -0.50
N ILE A 256 -20.72 7.51 0.01
CA ILE A 256 -21.46 6.30 0.42
C ILE A 256 -22.44 6.64 1.55
N LEU A 257 -22.03 7.45 2.51
CA LEU A 257 -22.88 7.89 3.61
C LEU A 257 -24.08 8.72 3.09
N VAL A 258 -23.86 9.63 2.16
CA VAL A 258 -24.93 10.44 1.53
C VAL A 258 -25.89 9.55 0.74
N ILE A 259 -25.38 8.63 -0.08
CA ILE A 259 -26.21 7.69 -0.84
C ILE A 259 -26.99 6.77 0.11
N GLY A 260 -26.33 6.24 1.14
CA GLY A 260 -26.94 5.37 2.15
C GLY A 260 -28.06 6.08 2.90
N PHE A 261 -27.83 7.30 3.36
CA PHE A 261 -28.87 8.11 4.01
C PHE A 261 -30.03 8.42 3.07
N GLY A 262 -29.73 8.79 1.82
CA GLY A 262 -30.77 9.04 0.80
C GLY A 262 -31.64 7.82 0.51
N THR A 263 -31.03 6.65 0.39
CA THR A 263 -31.76 5.39 0.16
C THR A 263 -32.55 4.94 1.37
N LEU A 264 -32.07 5.19 2.60
CA LEU A 264 -32.84 4.94 3.82
C LEU A 264 -34.07 5.85 3.90
N ILE A 265 -33.93 7.15 3.61
CA ILE A 265 -35.05 8.09 3.56
C ILE A 265 -36.10 7.62 2.51
N ALA A 266 -35.64 7.26 1.32
CA ALA A 266 -36.53 6.71 0.28
C ALA A 266 -37.25 5.44 0.75
N GLY A 267 -36.55 4.57 1.47
CA GLY A 267 -37.14 3.37 2.11
C GLY A 267 -38.21 3.70 3.14
N VAL A 268 -37.98 4.70 3.98
CA VAL A 268 -38.97 5.18 4.98
C VAL A 268 -40.21 5.74 4.30
N VAL A 269 -40.02 6.57 3.27
CA VAL A 269 -41.15 7.12 2.47
C VAL A 269 -41.95 5.98 1.81
N GLY A 270 -41.25 4.98 1.26
CA GLY A 270 -41.90 3.80 0.68
C GLY A 270 -42.77 3.03 1.68
N ILE A 271 -42.27 2.76 2.89
CA ILE A 271 -43.02 2.11 3.96
C ILE A 271 -44.21 2.98 4.38
N SER A 272 -44.02 4.29 4.55
CA SER A 272 -45.06 5.22 4.93
C SER A 272 -46.22 5.19 3.93
N ASN A 273 -45.95 5.20 2.63
CA ASN A 273 -46.96 5.11 1.59
C ASN A 273 -47.74 3.77 1.63
N ILE A 274 -47.02 2.66 1.83
CA ILE A 274 -47.66 1.34 1.97
C ILE A 274 -48.55 1.31 3.21
N MET A 275 -48.09 1.86 4.35
CA MET A 275 -48.86 1.87 5.59
C MET A 275 -50.12 2.72 5.49
N ILE A 276 -50.06 3.84 4.80
CA ILE A 276 -51.26 4.69 4.52
C ILE A 276 -52.28 3.87 3.72
N PHE A 277 -51.84 3.10 2.73
CA PHE A 277 -52.71 2.24 1.95
C PHE A 277 -53.37 1.15 2.81
N ILE A 278 -52.55 0.43 3.61
CA ILE A 278 -53.03 -0.64 4.52
C ILE A 278 -54.04 -0.09 5.53
N VAL A 279 -53.80 1.09 6.13
CA VAL A 279 -54.72 1.73 7.06
C VAL A 279 -56.05 2.07 6.39
N LYS A 280 -56.03 2.58 5.13
CA LYS A 280 -57.24 2.83 4.36
C LYS A 280 -58.03 1.57 4.06
N GLU A 281 -57.37 0.48 3.71
CA GLU A 281 -58.01 -0.82 3.44
C GLU A 281 -58.66 -1.38 4.70
N ARG A 282 -57.98 -1.27 5.87
CA ARG A 282 -58.49 -1.75 7.17
C ARG A 282 -59.38 -0.71 7.92
N THR A 283 -59.85 0.34 7.27
CA THR A 283 -60.65 1.39 7.93
C THR A 283 -61.90 0.88 8.64
N LYS A 284 -62.60 -0.12 8.07
CA LYS A 284 -63.79 -0.72 8.70
C LYS A 284 -63.41 -1.47 9.98
N GLU A 285 -62.36 -2.26 9.99
CA GLU A 285 -61.86 -2.99 11.14
C GLU A 285 -61.46 -2.05 12.27
N ILE A 286 -60.71 -1.01 11.95
CA ILE A 286 -60.26 0.04 12.88
C ILE A 286 -61.47 0.75 13.46
N GLY A 287 -62.51 1.04 12.64
CA GLY A 287 -63.78 1.65 13.06
C GLY A 287 -64.54 0.79 14.08
N ILE A 288 -64.65 -0.52 13.85
CA ILE A 288 -65.27 -1.46 14.76
C ILE A 288 -64.53 -1.51 16.11
N ARG A 289 -63.20 -1.59 16.10
CA ARG A 289 -62.40 -1.58 17.32
C ARG A 289 -62.57 -0.28 18.13
N LYS A 290 -62.63 0.86 17.44
CA LYS A 290 -62.91 2.14 18.05
C LYS A 290 -64.31 2.22 18.65
N ALA A 291 -65.33 1.68 18.00
CA ALA A 291 -66.71 1.62 18.49
C ALA A 291 -66.85 0.72 19.73
N LEU A 292 -66.00 -0.31 19.84
CA LEU A 292 -65.90 -1.20 21.00
C LEU A 292 -65.07 -0.61 22.15
N GLY A 293 -64.66 0.66 22.04
CA GLY A 293 -63.97 1.40 23.12
C GLY A 293 -62.46 1.30 23.12
N ALA A 294 -61.82 0.77 22.06
CA ALA A 294 -60.35 0.75 22.00
C ALA A 294 -59.76 2.14 21.95
N PRO A 295 -58.76 2.47 22.82
CA PRO A 295 -58.13 3.77 22.84
C PRO A 295 -57.31 3.99 21.57
N PRO A 296 -57.28 5.22 21.00
CA PRO A 296 -56.55 5.53 19.76
C PRO A 296 -55.07 5.14 19.82
N LYS A 297 -54.44 5.28 20.99
CA LYS A 297 -53.02 4.92 21.21
C LYS A 297 -52.76 3.42 20.97
N SER A 298 -53.69 2.52 21.33
CA SER A 298 -53.57 1.10 21.12
C SER A 298 -53.61 0.74 19.64
N ILE A 299 -54.47 1.41 18.87
CA ILE A 299 -54.58 1.19 17.42
C ILE A 299 -53.33 1.64 16.72
N VAL A 300 -52.83 2.83 17.05
CA VAL A 300 -51.55 3.36 16.48
C VAL A 300 -50.39 2.45 16.85
N PHE A 301 -50.33 1.96 18.10
CA PHE A 301 -49.26 1.08 18.55
C PHE A 301 -49.19 -0.22 17.74
N ILE A 302 -50.35 -0.85 17.46
CA ILE A 302 -50.39 -2.07 16.65
C ILE A 302 -49.85 -1.84 15.24
N ILE A 303 -50.26 -0.75 14.59
CA ILE A 303 -49.81 -0.38 13.25
C ILE A 303 -48.28 -0.09 13.23
N LEU A 304 -47.77 0.64 14.24
CA LEU A 304 -46.36 0.88 14.38
C LEU A 304 -45.55 -0.41 14.59
N LEU A 305 -46.05 -1.31 15.44
CA LEU A 305 -45.39 -2.59 15.71
C LEU A 305 -45.34 -3.47 14.45
N GLU A 306 -46.38 -3.49 13.63
CA GLU A 306 -46.42 -4.18 12.33
C GLU A 306 -45.35 -3.58 11.37
N SER A 307 -45.28 -2.24 11.30
CA SER A 307 -44.30 -1.54 10.47
C SER A 307 -42.87 -1.83 10.89
N ILE A 308 -42.59 -1.78 12.20
CA ILE A 308 -41.27 -2.05 12.77
C ILE A 308 -40.84 -3.50 12.48
N LEU A 309 -41.74 -4.46 12.67
CA LEU A 309 -41.46 -5.88 12.43
C LEU A 309 -41.11 -6.14 10.96
N ILE A 310 -41.90 -5.58 10.02
CA ILE A 310 -41.62 -5.69 8.57
C ILE A 310 -40.25 -5.04 8.24
N THR A 311 -39.95 -3.87 8.85
CA THR A 311 -38.71 -3.14 8.62
C THR A 311 -37.50 -3.93 9.11
N ILE A 312 -37.59 -4.56 10.29
CA ILE A 312 -36.51 -5.38 10.85
C ILE A 312 -36.25 -6.58 9.96
N ILE A 313 -37.31 -7.31 9.55
CA ILE A 313 -37.18 -8.49 8.67
C ILE A 313 -36.58 -8.09 7.33
N ALA A 314 -37.09 -7.03 6.71
CA ALA A 314 -36.57 -6.52 5.44
C ALA A 314 -35.11 -6.04 5.56
N GLY A 315 -34.75 -5.41 6.67
CA GLY A 315 -33.39 -4.96 6.95
C GLY A 315 -32.42 -6.11 7.12
N PHE A 316 -32.80 -7.12 7.89
CA PHE A 316 -31.99 -8.31 8.12
C PHE A 316 -31.76 -9.09 6.81
N LEU A 317 -32.81 -9.26 6.01
CA LEU A 317 -32.71 -9.90 4.69
C LEU A 317 -31.82 -9.08 3.75
N GLY A 318 -31.93 -7.75 3.74
CA GLY A 318 -31.09 -6.87 2.96
C GLY A 318 -29.61 -7.00 3.31
N LEU A 319 -29.30 -7.10 4.62
CA LEU A 319 -27.95 -7.28 5.12
C LEU A 319 -27.38 -8.65 4.72
N ILE A 320 -28.15 -9.74 4.88
CA ILE A 320 -27.73 -11.09 4.48
C ILE A 320 -27.45 -11.16 2.97
N ILE A 321 -28.34 -10.60 2.16
CA ILE A 321 -28.16 -10.59 0.70
C ILE A 321 -26.95 -9.73 0.33
N GLY A 322 -26.77 -8.55 0.94
CA GLY A 322 -25.62 -7.68 0.72
C GLY A 322 -24.30 -8.38 1.05
N MET A 323 -24.20 -9.04 2.20
CA MET A 323 -23.04 -9.84 2.58
C MET A 323 -22.82 -11.04 1.64
N ALA A 324 -23.88 -11.71 1.21
CA ALA A 324 -23.76 -12.82 0.25
C ALA A 324 -23.21 -12.32 -1.10
N VAL A 325 -23.68 -11.18 -1.60
CA VAL A 325 -23.17 -10.56 -2.83
C VAL A 325 -21.69 -10.21 -2.69
N LEU A 326 -21.27 -9.63 -1.56
CA LEU A 326 -19.87 -9.34 -1.29
C LEU A 326 -19.03 -10.62 -1.20
N LYS A 327 -19.50 -11.63 -0.47
CA LYS A 327 -18.78 -12.90 -0.29
C LYS A 327 -18.58 -13.67 -1.60
N TYR A 328 -19.60 -13.76 -2.44
CA TYR A 328 -19.53 -14.53 -3.69
C TYR A 328 -19.06 -13.68 -4.88
N GLY A 329 -19.29 -12.38 -4.86
CA GLY A 329 -18.81 -11.44 -5.87
C GLY A 329 -17.40 -10.90 -5.60
N GLY A 330 -16.98 -10.85 -4.33
CA GLY A 330 -15.67 -10.36 -3.90
C GLY A 330 -14.50 -10.99 -4.64
N PRO A 331 -14.37 -12.32 -4.71
CA PRO A 331 -13.27 -12.98 -5.42
C PRO A 331 -13.14 -12.59 -6.89
N SER A 332 -14.26 -12.26 -7.55
CA SER A 332 -14.25 -11.75 -8.92
C SER A 332 -13.79 -10.29 -9.00
N LEU A 333 -13.95 -9.53 -7.94
CA LEU A 333 -13.51 -8.13 -7.83
C LEU A 333 -12.05 -8.05 -7.37
N GLU A 334 -11.57 -9.00 -6.56
CA GLU A 334 -10.17 -9.13 -6.14
C GLU A 334 -9.22 -9.25 -7.34
N GLN A 335 -9.67 -9.94 -8.39
CA GLN A 335 -8.93 -10.04 -9.65
C GLN A 335 -8.74 -8.68 -10.35
N TYR A 336 -9.54 -7.67 -9.99
CA TYR A 336 -9.58 -6.36 -10.65
C TYR A 336 -9.16 -5.16 -9.78
N PHE A 337 -8.69 -5.31 -8.54
CA PHE A 337 -8.21 -4.20 -7.67
C PHE A 337 -8.79 -4.16 -6.23
N ILE A 338 -9.62 -5.07 -5.78
CA ILE A 338 -10.26 -4.96 -4.46
C ILE A 338 -10.01 -6.25 -3.67
N LYS A 339 -8.92 -6.27 -2.88
CA LYS A 339 -8.68 -7.34 -1.91
C LYS A 339 -9.64 -7.15 -0.71
N ASP A 340 -10.17 -8.26 -0.17
CA ASP A 340 -11.02 -8.31 1.03
C ASP A 340 -12.26 -7.40 1.03
N ALA A 341 -13.04 -7.40 -0.06
CA ALA A 341 -14.37 -6.79 -0.07
C ALA A 341 -15.36 -7.51 0.85
N ALA A 342 -15.04 -8.69 1.35
CA ALA A 342 -15.84 -9.42 2.33
C ALA A 342 -15.45 -8.95 3.74
N VAL A 343 -16.42 -8.38 4.41
CA VAL A 343 -16.36 -7.94 5.81
C VAL A 343 -15.79 -9.03 6.71
N SER A 344 -14.66 -8.75 7.35
CA SER A 344 -14.25 -9.42 8.59
C SER A 344 -15.13 -8.97 9.76
#